data_ebf49ad83cefa8615e346b803691db92
#
_entry.id   ebf49ad83cefa8615e346b803691db92
#
_cell.length_a   1.000
_cell.length_b   1.000
_cell.length_c   1.000
_cell.angle_alpha   90.00
_cell.angle_beta   90.00
_cell.angle_gamma   90.00
#
_symmetry.space_group_name_H-M   'P 1'
#
loop_
_entity.id
_entity.type
_entity.pdbx_description
1 polymer ?
#
loop_
_entity_poly.entity_id
_entity_poly.type
_entity_poly.pdbx_seq_one_letter_code
_entity_poly.pdbx_strand_id
1 'polypeptide(L)'
;MADDENKERRAEELDALRSFYEDDLLSGDESSPSTWRIRIRENVTLEMLVPEKYPADDSPIPKLKAPGWALDEGRKADLLKELNEMIIPGTEMAIVWAEHLRAEIGDDDNE
;
A
#
# COMPACT_ATOMS: atom_id res chain seq x y z
N MET A 1 13.74 -17.98 12.43
CA MET A 1 12.50 -17.63 13.07
C MET A 1 11.61 -16.89 12.12
N ALA A 2 10.33 -17.20 12.14
CA ALA A 2 9.38 -16.63 11.17
C ALA A 2 9.30 -15.10 11.29
N ASP A 3 9.36 -14.60 12.54
CA ASP A 3 9.24 -13.17 12.75
C ASP A 3 10.42 -12.41 12.16
N ASP A 4 11.62 -12.95 12.29
CA ASP A 4 12.79 -12.31 11.71
C ASP A 4 12.73 -12.29 10.19
N GLU A 5 12.25 -13.38 9.61
CA GLU A 5 12.12 -13.47 8.18
C GLU A 5 11.10 -12.46 7.65
N ASN A 6 9.97 -12.33 8.34
CA ASN A 6 8.96 -11.35 7.94
C ASN A 6 9.49 -9.92 8.07
N LYS A 7 10.18 -9.65 9.16
CA LYS A 7 10.75 -8.31 9.35
C LYS A 7 11.74 -7.99 8.24
N GLU A 8 12.57 -8.95 7.87
CA GLU A 8 13.55 -8.75 6.81
C GLU A 8 12.86 -8.49 5.47
N ARG A 9 11.82 -9.27 5.18
CA ARG A 9 11.07 -9.07 3.95
C ARG A 9 10.39 -7.71 3.92
N ARG A 10 9.83 -7.28 5.06
CA ARG A 10 9.24 -5.94 5.14
C ARG A 10 10.27 -4.85 4.91
N ALA A 11 11.46 -5.02 5.48
CA ALA A 11 12.54 -4.05 5.29
C ALA A 11 12.95 -3.96 3.82
N GLU A 12 13.05 -5.09 3.15
CA GLU A 12 13.41 -5.12 1.74
C GLU A 12 12.32 -4.47 0.89
N GLU A 13 11.07 -4.73 1.23
CA GLU A 13 9.97 -4.11 0.49
C GLU A 13 9.97 -2.60 0.66
N LEU A 14 10.23 -2.13 1.88
CA LEU A 14 10.32 -0.69 2.14
C LEU A 14 11.47 -0.04 1.39
N ASP A 15 12.61 -0.74 1.29
CA ASP A 15 13.72 -0.21 0.50
C ASP A 15 13.33 -0.06 -0.95
N ALA A 16 12.61 -1.04 -1.49
CA ALA A 16 12.13 -0.96 -2.86
C ALA A 16 11.15 0.20 -3.02
N LEU A 17 10.24 0.37 -2.05
CA LEU A 17 9.28 1.47 -2.10
C LEU A 17 9.98 2.82 -2.07
N ARG A 18 11.00 2.97 -1.24
CA ARG A 18 11.77 4.20 -1.20
C ARG A 18 12.43 4.49 -2.53
N SER A 19 12.89 3.44 -3.19
CA SER A 19 13.55 3.58 -4.47
C SER A 19 12.57 3.97 -5.58
N PHE A 20 11.37 3.38 -5.57
CA PHE A 20 10.38 3.63 -6.61
C PHE A 20 9.56 4.89 -6.38
N TYR A 21 9.26 5.21 -5.14
CA TYR A 21 8.31 6.27 -4.83
C TYR A 21 8.94 7.46 -4.13
N GLU A 22 10.14 7.31 -3.61
CA GLU A 22 10.90 8.41 -3.01
C GLU A 22 10.02 9.23 -2.06
N ASP A 23 9.74 10.47 -2.42
CA ASP A 23 8.97 11.35 -1.56
C ASP A 23 7.52 10.93 -1.41
N ASP A 24 7.03 10.07 -2.29
CA ASP A 24 5.65 9.59 -2.18
C ASP A 24 5.48 8.51 -1.13
N LEU A 25 6.55 7.90 -0.67
CA LEU A 25 6.47 7.04 0.50
C LEU A 25 6.48 7.92 1.73
N LEU A 26 5.30 8.15 2.29
CA LEU A 26 5.12 9.15 3.34
C LEU A 26 5.52 8.63 4.70
N SER A 27 5.29 7.36 4.98
CA SER A 27 5.71 6.75 6.23
C SER A 27 5.73 5.24 6.10
N GLY A 28 6.47 4.59 6.99
CA GLY A 28 6.54 3.14 7.05
C GLY A 28 7.84 2.69 7.65
N ASP A 29 7.80 1.60 8.39
CA ASP A 29 9.01 0.96 8.86
C ASP A 29 8.76 -0.53 8.97
N GLU A 30 9.83 -1.29 9.23
CA GLU A 30 9.74 -2.73 9.23
C GLU A 30 9.18 -3.30 10.53
N SER A 31 8.98 -2.46 11.55
CA SER A 31 8.38 -2.94 12.78
C SER A 31 6.91 -3.27 12.57
N SER A 32 6.32 -3.98 13.49
CA SER A 32 4.93 -4.39 13.36
C SER A 32 4.25 -4.36 14.71
N PRO A 33 2.95 -4.08 14.69
CA PRO A 33 2.22 -3.61 13.52
C PRO A 33 2.60 -2.18 13.18
N SER A 34 2.52 -1.82 11.90
CA SER A 34 2.79 -0.45 11.50
C SER A 34 1.86 -0.09 10.36
N THR A 35 1.75 1.21 10.10
CA THR A 35 0.96 1.71 9.00
C THR A 35 1.90 2.33 7.98
N TRP A 36 1.85 1.81 6.75
CA TRP A 36 2.64 2.36 5.66
C TRP A 36 1.73 3.27 4.84
N ARG A 37 2.25 4.44 4.46
CA ARG A 37 1.49 5.41 3.69
C ARG A 37 2.23 5.77 2.43
N ILE A 38 1.57 5.60 1.30
CA ILE A 38 2.13 5.90 -0.01
C ILE A 38 1.19 6.86 -0.71
N ARG A 39 1.73 8.01 -1.14
CA ARG A 39 0.91 8.96 -1.89
C ARG A 39 0.76 8.46 -3.32
N ILE A 40 -0.48 8.25 -3.73
CA ILE A 40 -0.79 7.78 -5.07
C ILE A 40 -0.83 8.95 -6.04
N ARG A 41 -1.49 10.02 -5.61
CA ARG A 41 -1.47 11.29 -6.33
C ARG A 41 -1.83 12.35 -5.30
N GLU A 42 -1.82 13.61 -5.73
CA GLU A 42 -2.15 14.69 -4.82
C GLU A 42 -3.51 14.43 -4.19
N ASN A 43 -3.57 14.52 -2.89
CA ASN A 43 -4.78 14.33 -2.09
C ASN A 43 -5.31 12.90 -2.04
N VAL A 44 -4.58 11.91 -2.55
CA VAL A 44 -4.97 10.50 -2.45
C VAL A 44 -3.80 9.70 -1.92
N THR A 45 -3.99 9.06 -0.77
CA THR A 45 -2.95 8.28 -0.11
C THR A 45 -3.44 6.88 0.18
N LEU A 46 -2.64 5.88 -0.17
CA LEU A 46 -2.88 4.51 0.23
C LEU A 46 -2.28 4.29 1.61
N GLU A 47 -3.12 3.83 2.54
CA GLU A 47 -2.64 3.38 3.85
C GLU A 47 -2.73 1.87 3.92
N MET A 48 -1.70 1.23 4.45
CA MET A 48 -1.69 -0.20 4.67
C MET A 48 -1.40 -0.47 6.13
N LEU A 49 -2.29 -1.19 6.79
CA LEU A 49 -1.98 -1.73 8.11
C LEU A 49 -1.22 -3.03 7.91
N VAL A 50 0.02 -3.07 8.38
CA VAL A 50 0.94 -4.17 8.11
C VAL A 50 1.07 -5.00 9.39
N PRO A 51 0.49 -6.22 9.39
CA PRO A 51 0.55 -7.05 10.59
C PRO A 51 1.91 -7.72 10.74
N GLU A 52 2.12 -8.29 11.91
CA GLU A 52 3.40 -8.87 12.28
C GLU A 52 3.81 -10.00 11.35
N LYS A 53 2.84 -10.78 10.89
CA LYS A 53 3.14 -11.96 10.07
C LYS A 53 3.10 -11.67 8.57
N TYR A 54 2.98 -10.42 8.19
CA TYR A 54 3.07 -10.02 6.81
C TYR A 54 4.54 -10.04 6.37
N PRO A 55 4.89 -10.53 5.21
CA PRO A 55 3.99 -11.01 4.15
C PRO A 55 3.72 -12.51 4.16
N ALA A 56 4.37 -13.28 5.03
CA ALA A 56 4.34 -14.76 4.89
C ALA A 56 2.98 -15.34 5.24
N ASP A 57 2.38 -14.93 6.36
CA ASP A 57 1.16 -15.56 6.86
C ASP A 57 -0.04 -14.64 6.88
N ASP A 58 0.17 -13.33 6.96
CA ASP A 58 -0.92 -12.38 7.03
C ASP A 58 -0.85 -11.41 5.87
N SER A 59 -2.01 -10.92 5.49
CA SER A 59 -2.11 -9.91 4.43
C SER A 59 -2.31 -8.54 5.04
N PRO A 60 -1.86 -7.46 4.38
CA PRO A 60 -2.08 -6.12 4.90
C PRO A 60 -3.53 -5.71 4.70
N ILE A 61 -3.95 -4.70 5.44
CA ILE A 61 -5.31 -4.17 5.34
C ILE A 61 -5.22 -2.81 4.67
N PRO A 62 -5.88 -2.62 3.51
CA PRO A 62 -5.77 -1.37 2.77
C PRO A 62 -6.79 -0.35 3.24
N LYS A 63 -6.42 0.91 3.16
CA LYS A 63 -7.33 2.03 3.33
C LYS A 63 -6.94 3.12 2.34
N LEU A 64 -7.92 3.90 1.93
CA LEU A 64 -7.67 5.03 1.05
C LEU A 64 -8.06 6.31 1.75
N LYS A 65 -7.13 7.25 1.80
CA LYS A 65 -7.35 8.56 2.41
C LYS A 65 -7.47 9.58 1.29
N ALA A 66 -8.66 10.16 1.15
CA ALA A 66 -8.89 11.18 0.16
C ALA A 66 -10.18 11.90 0.49
N PRO A 67 -10.23 13.23 0.28
CA PRO A 67 -11.51 13.92 0.41
C PRO A 67 -12.46 13.52 -0.72
N GLY A 68 -13.75 13.73 -0.49
CA GLY A 68 -14.76 13.31 -1.46
C GLY A 68 -14.61 13.93 -2.83
N TRP A 69 -14.09 15.16 -2.89
CA TRP A 69 -13.89 15.83 -4.18
C TRP A 69 -12.71 15.24 -4.97
N ALA A 70 -11.78 14.58 -4.28
CA ALA A 70 -10.64 13.96 -4.96
C ALA A 70 -10.93 12.52 -5.33
N LEU A 71 -11.73 11.83 -4.51
CA LEU A 71 -12.07 10.44 -4.75
C LEU A 71 -13.34 10.14 -3.96
N ASP A 72 -14.45 9.93 -4.66
CA ASP A 72 -15.72 9.78 -3.96
C ASP A 72 -15.79 8.43 -3.24
N GLU A 73 -16.75 8.31 -2.34
CA GLU A 73 -16.84 7.15 -1.45
C GLU A 73 -17.13 5.87 -2.23
N GLY A 74 -17.95 5.96 -3.27
CA GLY A 74 -18.24 4.79 -4.10
C GLY A 74 -17.01 4.27 -4.81
N ARG A 75 -16.23 5.19 -5.37
CA ARG A 75 -14.99 4.81 -6.05
C ARG A 75 -13.99 4.25 -5.07
N LYS A 76 -13.89 4.85 -3.88
CA LYS A 76 -13.02 4.35 -2.83
C LYS A 76 -13.37 2.91 -2.46
N ALA A 77 -14.66 2.64 -2.28
CA ALA A 77 -15.12 1.30 -1.92
C ALA A 77 -14.78 0.29 -3.01
N ASP A 78 -14.97 0.68 -4.27
CA ASP A 78 -14.66 -0.21 -5.39
C ASP A 78 -13.17 -0.51 -5.43
N LEU A 79 -12.34 0.50 -5.26
CA LEU A 79 -10.89 0.30 -5.30
C LEU A 79 -10.42 -0.57 -4.13
N LEU A 80 -10.97 -0.35 -2.93
CA LEU A 80 -10.61 -1.18 -1.79
C LEU A 80 -10.99 -2.64 -2.03
N LYS A 81 -12.14 -2.86 -2.63
CA LYS A 81 -12.55 -4.22 -2.98
C LYS A 81 -11.55 -4.84 -3.95
N GLU A 82 -11.14 -4.08 -4.96
CA GLU A 82 -10.15 -4.57 -5.91
C GLU A 82 -8.84 -4.93 -5.23
N LEU A 83 -8.38 -4.07 -4.32
CA LEU A 83 -7.14 -4.34 -3.60
C LEU A 83 -7.23 -5.63 -2.80
N ASN A 84 -8.35 -5.83 -2.12
CA ASN A 84 -8.55 -7.06 -1.36
C ASN A 84 -8.58 -8.29 -2.26
N GLU A 85 -9.16 -8.16 -3.45
CA GLU A 85 -9.22 -9.26 -4.39
C GLU A 85 -7.87 -9.59 -5.00
N MET A 86 -6.94 -8.66 -4.99
CA MET A 86 -5.60 -8.87 -5.53
C MET A 86 -4.67 -9.59 -4.57
N ILE A 87 -5.08 -9.77 -3.31
CA ILE A 87 -4.19 -10.34 -2.31
C ILE A 87 -3.78 -11.76 -2.70
N ILE A 88 -2.47 -11.97 -2.70
CA ILE A 88 -1.89 -13.30 -2.92
C ILE A 88 -1.17 -13.67 -1.64
N PRO A 89 -1.63 -14.69 -0.91
CA PRO A 89 -0.99 -15.04 0.36
C PRO A 89 0.51 -15.33 0.18
N GLY A 90 1.29 -14.85 1.13
CA GLY A 90 2.72 -15.06 1.10
C GLY A 90 3.49 -14.10 0.23
N THR A 91 2.82 -13.11 -0.36
CA THR A 91 3.41 -12.20 -1.33
C THR A 91 3.38 -10.77 -0.81
N GLU A 92 4.44 -10.04 -1.09
CA GLU A 92 4.49 -8.60 -0.77
C GLU A 92 3.49 -7.86 -1.66
N MET A 93 2.65 -7.03 -1.05
CA MET A 93 1.53 -6.40 -1.77
C MET A 93 1.66 -4.90 -1.97
N ALA A 94 2.59 -4.23 -1.28
CA ALA A 94 2.61 -2.77 -1.30
C ALA A 94 2.82 -2.20 -2.69
N ILE A 95 3.81 -2.72 -3.41
CA ILE A 95 4.11 -2.22 -4.76
C ILE A 95 2.97 -2.59 -5.71
N VAL A 96 2.44 -3.80 -5.58
CA VAL A 96 1.34 -4.26 -6.43
C VAL A 96 0.14 -3.33 -6.27
N TRP A 97 -0.22 -3.03 -5.03
CA TRP A 97 -1.36 -2.15 -4.76
C TRP A 97 -1.11 -0.73 -5.24
N ALA A 98 0.09 -0.21 -4.98
CA ALA A 98 0.40 1.16 -5.38
C ALA A 98 0.38 1.31 -6.89
N GLU A 99 0.93 0.33 -7.61
CA GLU A 99 0.93 0.37 -9.07
C GLU A 99 -0.47 0.27 -9.62
N HIS A 100 -1.30 -0.59 -9.05
CA HIS A 100 -2.68 -0.70 -9.48
C HIS A 100 -3.42 0.62 -9.30
N LEU A 101 -3.26 1.23 -8.13
CA LEU A 101 -3.95 2.49 -7.87
C LEU A 101 -3.43 3.60 -8.77
N ARG A 102 -2.14 3.64 -9.03
CA ARG A 102 -1.61 4.64 -9.94
C ARG A 102 -2.15 4.45 -11.36
N ALA A 103 -2.33 3.20 -11.78
CA ALA A 103 -2.91 2.93 -13.08
C ALA A 103 -4.37 3.36 -13.15
N GLU A 104 -5.10 3.20 -12.04
CA GLU A 104 -6.52 3.50 -12.04
C GLU A 104 -6.82 4.98 -11.81
N ILE A 105 -6.08 5.63 -10.94
CA ILE A 105 -6.42 7.01 -10.52
C ILE A 105 -5.22 7.93 -10.42
N GLY A 106 -4.00 7.43 -10.54
CA GLY A 106 -2.83 8.20 -10.17
C GLY A 106 -2.40 9.23 -11.18
N ASP A 107 -2.85 9.09 -12.41
CA ASP A 107 -2.25 9.83 -13.49
C ASP A 107 -3.33 10.46 -14.35
N ASP A 108 -4.09 11.28 -13.74
CA ASP A 108 -5.23 11.86 -14.42
C ASP A 108 -4.94 13.22 -15.03
N ASP A 109 -3.76 13.67 -14.84
CA ASP A 109 -3.47 15.00 -15.29
C ASP A 109 -2.81 15.03 -16.62
N ASN A 110 -2.77 14.30 -17.21
CA ASN A 110 -2.08 14.47 -18.33
C ASN A 110 -2.64 14.51 -19.46
N GLU A 111 -2.95 14.77 -19.22
CA GLU A 111 -3.36 15.11 -19.92
C GLU A 111 -3.59 15.52 -20.30
#